data_c93a77efabafb7386e9a90a350faf247
#
_entry.id   c93a77efabafb7386e9a90a350faf247
#
_cell.length_a   1.000
_cell.length_b   1.000
_cell.length_c   1.000
_cell.angle_alpha   90.00
_cell.angle_beta   90.00
_cell.angle_gamma   90.00
#
_symmetry.space_group_name_H-M   'P 1'
#
loop_
_entity.id
_entity.type
_entity.pdbx_description
1 polymer ?
#
loop_
_entity_poly.entity_id
_entity_poly.type
_entity_poly.pdbx_seq_one_letter_code
_entity_poly.pdbx_strand_id
1 'polypeptide(L)'
;MKKGKKKPSFRTKLIFLTLSACIISTLILGIAQMVLSVFHFSRQARSDLEFYLENTSGQFDTRIKNMENMVISLRHNNVLKHFIAGEAYNEQEAREQFANSTDLFSEMNMVDSASPFIDCIYLFNENGEWVSSRFYPETVENMELQNQIYKEINSSFLKSSNEYWYMTHDERAYVCMRVYNEEMEESGCCIISLGKSAVDTLFSKTKEYPESSWLITGEKGQILFANEKGKEQAKQMLEIQDLGSSEEKIGNQMTLFYGGKTGFGIELRMALPKNLIYASIRSTVQPFAV
;
A
#
# COMPACT_ATOMS: atom_id res chain seq x y z
N MET A 1 5.67 -79.89 -7.92
CA MET A 1 5.24 -79.51 -9.26
C MET A 1 5.57 -78.04 -9.54
N LYS A 2 6.62 -77.76 -10.34
CA LYS A 2 6.98 -76.38 -10.77
C LYS A 2 6.04 -76.03 -11.95
N LYS A 3 5.09 -75.09 -11.71
CA LYS A 3 4.30 -74.50 -12.79
C LYS A 3 5.22 -73.75 -13.76
N GLY A 4 5.44 -74.31 -14.95
CA GLY A 4 6.22 -73.63 -15.99
C GLY A 4 5.52 -72.36 -16.40
N LYS A 5 6.20 -71.21 -16.22
CA LYS A 5 5.74 -69.90 -16.70
C LYS A 5 5.66 -69.94 -18.23
N LYS A 6 4.45 -70.01 -18.80
CA LYS A 6 4.23 -69.88 -20.25
C LYS A 6 4.81 -68.55 -20.73
N LYS A 7 5.79 -68.61 -21.65
CA LYS A 7 6.37 -67.42 -22.26
C LYS A 7 5.23 -66.66 -23.01
N PRO A 8 5.07 -65.34 -22.81
CA PRO A 8 4.03 -64.59 -23.51
C PRO A 8 4.21 -64.65 -25.01
N SER A 9 3.08 -64.74 -25.75
CA SER A 9 3.10 -64.81 -27.22
C SER A 9 3.66 -63.49 -27.79
N PHE A 10 4.19 -63.53 -29.02
CA PHE A 10 4.69 -62.36 -29.71
C PHE A 10 3.65 -61.22 -29.77
N ARG A 11 2.38 -61.56 -30.00
CA ARG A 11 1.23 -60.64 -30.03
C ARG A 11 1.04 -59.94 -28.67
N THR A 12 1.17 -60.67 -27.58
CA THR A 12 1.06 -60.12 -26.22
C THR A 12 2.21 -59.17 -25.91
N LYS A 13 3.44 -59.46 -26.37
CA LYS A 13 4.58 -58.58 -26.22
C LYS A 13 4.45 -57.29 -26.99
N LEU A 14 3.93 -57.34 -28.21
CA LEU A 14 3.70 -56.19 -29.07
C LEU A 14 2.63 -55.25 -28.46
N ILE A 15 1.50 -55.81 -28.00
CA ILE A 15 0.46 -55.05 -27.32
C ILE A 15 1.02 -54.38 -26.06
N PHE A 16 1.81 -55.08 -25.28
CA PHE A 16 2.40 -54.53 -24.07
C PHE A 16 3.40 -53.37 -24.36
N LEU A 17 4.15 -53.50 -25.44
CA LEU A 17 5.14 -52.49 -25.86
C LEU A 17 4.44 -51.22 -26.39
N THR A 18 3.38 -51.38 -27.19
CA THR A 18 2.62 -50.23 -27.68
C THR A 18 1.86 -49.54 -26.57
N LEU A 19 1.26 -50.27 -25.62
CA LEU A 19 0.56 -49.73 -24.48
C LEU A 19 1.50 -48.96 -23.55
N SER A 20 2.69 -49.53 -23.25
CA SER A 20 3.69 -48.86 -22.45
C SER A 20 4.25 -47.60 -23.12
N ALA A 21 4.47 -47.60 -24.43
CA ALA A 21 4.88 -46.44 -25.20
C ALA A 21 3.83 -45.32 -25.15
N CYS A 22 2.54 -45.66 -25.28
CA CYS A 22 1.44 -44.69 -25.16
C CYS A 22 1.36 -44.11 -23.75
N ILE A 23 1.49 -44.91 -22.69
CA ILE A 23 1.47 -44.44 -21.30
C ILE A 23 2.64 -43.51 -21.05
N ILE A 24 3.86 -43.87 -21.47
CA ILE A 24 5.05 -43.08 -21.29
C ILE A 24 4.93 -41.73 -22.02
N SER A 25 4.47 -41.73 -23.27
CA SER A 25 4.29 -40.47 -24.02
C SER A 25 3.24 -39.56 -23.40
N THR A 26 2.13 -40.13 -22.94
CA THR A 26 1.08 -39.34 -22.26
C THR A 26 1.58 -38.75 -20.94
N LEU A 27 2.39 -39.51 -20.19
CA LEU A 27 3.02 -39.04 -18.92
C LEU A 27 4.01 -37.91 -19.18
N ILE A 28 4.86 -38.04 -20.20
CA ILE A 28 5.81 -36.99 -20.59
C ILE A 28 5.07 -35.72 -21.00
N LEU A 29 4.00 -35.86 -21.82
CA LEU A 29 3.19 -34.73 -22.25
C LEU A 29 2.52 -34.03 -21.07
N GLY A 30 1.94 -34.81 -20.13
CA GLY A 30 1.32 -34.30 -18.91
C GLY A 30 2.29 -33.53 -18.02
N ILE A 31 3.50 -34.09 -17.83
CA ILE A 31 4.55 -33.39 -17.07
C ILE A 31 4.97 -32.09 -17.77
N ALA A 32 5.17 -32.13 -19.09
CA ALA A 32 5.55 -30.94 -19.85
C ALA A 32 4.46 -29.83 -19.78
N GLN A 33 3.19 -30.20 -19.91
CA GLN A 33 2.09 -29.28 -19.75
C GLN A 33 2.00 -28.69 -18.35
N MET A 34 2.23 -29.52 -17.31
CA MET A 34 2.24 -29.05 -15.92
C MET A 34 3.36 -28.02 -15.69
N VAL A 35 4.57 -28.30 -16.17
CA VAL A 35 5.72 -27.37 -16.04
C VAL A 35 5.44 -26.05 -16.77
N LEU A 36 4.92 -26.11 -18.00
CA LEU A 36 4.57 -24.92 -18.77
C LEU A 36 3.46 -24.11 -18.09
N SER A 37 2.46 -24.77 -17.53
CA SER A 37 1.37 -24.11 -16.80
C SER A 37 1.91 -23.40 -15.56
N VAL A 38 2.73 -24.07 -14.75
CA VAL A 38 3.37 -23.47 -13.56
C VAL A 38 4.17 -22.22 -13.96
N PHE A 39 4.96 -22.31 -15.03
CA PHE A 39 5.77 -21.19 -15.50
C PHE A 39 4.88 -20.02 -15.98
N HIS A 40 3.83 -20.31 -16.73
CA HIS A 40 2.91 -19.30 -17.24
C HIS A 40 2.15 -18.60 -16.11
N PHE A 41 1.59 -19.35 -15.17
CA PHE A 41 0.87 -18.78 -14.02
C PHE A 41 1.78 -17.98 -13.09
N SER A 42 3.02 -18.45 -12.86
CA SER A 42 3.98 -17.71 -12.07
C SER A 42 4.33 -16.35 -12.70
N ARG A 43 4.52 -16.34 -14.03
CA ARG A 43 4.79 -15.11 -14.80
C ARG A 43 3.58 -14.18 -14.78
N GLN A 44 2.38 -14.72 -14.94
CA GLN A 44 1.16 -13.92 -14.90
C GLN A 44 0.94 -13.31 -13.51
N ALA A 45 1.05 -14.11 -12.43
CA ALA A 45 0.91 -13.62 -11.06
C ALA A 45 1.91 -12.50 -10.73
N ARG A 46 3.14 -12.61 -11.26
CA ARG A 46 4.15 -11.56 -11.13
C ARG A 46 3.72 -10.28 -11.86
N SER A 47 3.28 -10.40 -13.11
CA SER A 47 2.82 -9.25 -13.90
C SER A 47 1.60 -8.58 -13.27
N ASP A 48 0.66 -9.37 -12.75
CA ASP A 48 -0.55 -8.87 -12.09
C ASP A 48 -0.20 -8.13 -10.79
N LEU A 49 0.78 -8.63 -10.03
CA LEU A 49 1.28 -7.98 -8.83
C LEU A 49 1.98 -6.65 -9.14
N GLU A 50 2.86 -6.63 -10.15
CA GLU A 50 3.53 -5.42 -10.62
C GLU A 50 2.50 -4.36 -11.03
N PHE A 51 1.59 -4.71 -11.91
CA PHE A 51 0.54 -3.81 -12.38
C PHE A 51 -0.34 -3.28 -11.23
N TYR A 52 -0.69 -4.14 -10.29
CA TYR A 52 -1.51 -3.77 -9.15
C TYR A 52 -0.80 -2.75 -8.26
N LEU A 53 0.48 -2.97 -7.95
CA LEU A 53 1.25 -2.06 -7.10
C LEU A 53 1.61 -0.75 -7.81
N GLU A 54 1.93 -0.78 -9.10
CA GLU A 54 2.12 0.44 -9.90
C GLU A 54 0.84 1.29 -9.90
N ASN A 55 -0.31 0.67 -10.10
CA ASN A 55 -1.59 1.38 -10.06
C ASN A 55 -1.88 1.95 -8.67
N THR A 56 -1.62 1.19 -7.60
CA THR A 56 -1.79 1.64 -6.21
C THR A 56 -0.84 2.80 -5.89
N SER A 57 0.42 2.71 -6.32
CA SER A 57 1.41 3.78 -6.20
C SER A 57 0.96 5.06 -6.90
N GLY A 58 0.48 4.94 -8.14
CA GLY A 58 -0.06 6.08 -8.90
C GLY A 58 -1.29 6.73 -8.24
N GLN A 59 -2.13 5.92 -7.58
CA GLN A 59 -3.25 6.44 -6.80
C GLN A 59 -2.77 7.22 -5.57
N PHE A 60 -1.75 6.73 -4.86
CA PHE A 60 -1.12 7.47 -3.77
C PHE A 60 -0.53 8.79 -4.25
N ASP A 61 0.28 8.78 -5.30
CA ASP A 61 0.87 9.99 -5.89
C ASP A 61 -0.19 11.02 -6.25
N THR A 62 -1.26 10.60 -6.91
CA THR A 62 -2.35 11.49 -7.29
C THR A 62 -3.00 12.13 -6.05
N ARG A 63 -3.24 11.35 -4.99
CA ARG A 63 -3.87 11.85 -3.77
C ARG A 63 -2.97 12.81 -3.00
N ILE A 64 -1.68 12.48 -2.86
CA ILE A 64 -0.72 13.38 -2.21
C ILE A 64 -0.58 14.68 -3.02
N LYS A 65 -0.54 14.60 -4.35
CA LYS A 65 -0.52 15.79 -5.21
C LYS A 65 -1.76 16.66 -5.06
N ASN A 66 -2.93 16.04 -4.92
CA ASN A 66 -4.15 16.77 -4.65
C ASN A 66 -4.11 17.47 -3.28
N MET A 67 -3.55 16.80 -2.24
CA MET A 67 -3.35 17.41 -0.93
C MET A 67 -2.42 18.64 -1.01
N GLU A 68 -1.31 18.52 -1.73
CA GLU A 68 -0.39 19.64 -1.98
C GLU A 68 -1.11 20.81 -2.66
N ASN A 69 -1.86 20.55 -3.71
CA ASN A 69 -2.63 21.58 -4.41
C ASN A 69 -3.67 22.27 -3.49
N MET A 70 -4.32 21.51 -2.61
CA MET A 70 -5.20 22.07 -1.59
C MET A 70 -4.43 22.99 -0.65
N VAL A 71 -3.33 22.52 -0.07
CA VAL A 71 -2.51 23.34 0.85
C VAL A 71 -2.05 24.63 0.17
N ILE A 72 -1.61 24.56 -1.08
CA ILE A 72 -1.24 25.73 -1.87
C ILE A 72 -2.44 26.69 -2.05
N SER A 73 -3.65 26.16 -2.22
CA SER A 73 -4.86 26.99 -2.43
C SER A 73 -5.31 27.72 -1.17
N LEU A 74 -4.98 27.23 0.03
CA LEU A 74 -5.38 27.86 1.29
C LEU A 74 -4.84 29.29 1.44
N ARG A 75 -3.65 29.58 0.95
CA ARG A 75 -3.05 30.93 0.99
C ARG A 75 -3.82 31.98 0.19
N HIS A 76 -4.64 31.55 -0.78
CA HIS A 76 -5.45 32.46 -1.60
C HIS A 76 -6.84 32.72 -1.00
N ASN A 77 -7.20 32.09 0.12
CA ASN A 77 -8.41 32.38 0.84
C ASN A 77 -8.22 33.64 1.69
N ASN A 78 -9.09 34.65 1.50
CA ASN A 78 -8.94 35.94 2.13
C ASN A 78 -8.92 35.92 3.67
N VAL A 79 -9.59 34.96 4.29
CA VAL A 79 -9.62 34.79 5.76
C VAL A 79 -8.43 33.97 6.22
N LEU A 80 -8.14 32.85 5.55
CA LEU A 80 -7.07 31.94 5.95
C LEU A 80 -5.68 32.53 5.76
N LYS A 81 -5.48 33.47 4.81
CA LYS A 81 -4.19 34.11 4.63
C LYS A 81 -3.75 34.91 5.89
N HIS A 82 -4.68 35.60 6.55
CA HIS A 82 -4.38 36.32 7.80
C HIS A 82 -4.09 35.34 8.94
N PHE A 83 -4.83 34.24 9.02
CA PHE A 83 -4.52 33.15 9.97
C PHE A 83 -3.13 32.56 9.73
N ILE A 84 -2.80 32.22 8.47
CA ILE A 84 -1.51 31.66 8.09
C ILE A 84 -0.36 32.62 8.43
N ALA A 85 -0.53 33.91 8.17
CA ALA A 85 0.46 34.95 8.48
C ALA A 85 0.56 35.30 9.96
N GLY A 86 -0.22 34.66 10.84
CA GLY A 86 -0.24 34.97 12.27
C GLY A 86 -0.74 36.39 12.61
N GLU A 87 -1.44 37.02 11.68
CA GLU A 87 -2.02 38.34 11.83
C GLU A 87 -3.34 38.31 12.63
N ALA A 88 -3.95 39.46 12.89
CA ALA A 88 -5.25 39.52 13.54
C ALA A 88 -6.36 38.93 12.65
N TYR A 89 -7.06 37.91 13.14
CA TYR A 89 -8.13 37.21 12.43
C TYR A 89 -9.32 36.89 13.35
N ASN A 90 -10.47 36.57 12.74
CA ASN A 90 -11.61 36.04 13.47
C ASN A 90 -11.51 34.52 13.50
N GLU A 91 -11.32 33.93 14.67
CA GLU A 91 -11.13 32.49 14.87
C GLU A 91 -12.30 31.66 14.33
N GLN A 92 -13.52 32.04 14.62
CA GLN A 92 -14.70 31.32 14.14
C GLN A 92 -14.80 31.35 12.61
N GLU A 93 -14.56 32.49 11.99
CA GLU A 93 -14.57 32.65 10.55
C GLU A 93 -13.44 31.83 9.89
N ALA A 94 -12.24 31.83 10.46
CA ALA A 94 -11.12 31.01 9.98
C ALA A 94 -11.46 29.51 10.03
N ARG A 95 -12.05 29.02 11.12
CA ARG A 95 -12.51 27.64 11.28
C ARG A 95 -13.56 27.27 10.24
N GLU A 96 -14.57 28.12 10.04
CA GLU A 96 -15.64 27.87 9.05
C GLU A 96 -15.09 27.88 7.61
N GLN A 97 -14.24 28.82 7.26
CA GLN A 97 -13.64 28.91 5.94
C GLN A 97 -12.70 27.72 5.65
N PHE A 98 -11.94 27.30 6.65
CA PHE A 98 -11.07 26.13 6.52
C PHE A 98 -11.88 24.85 6.35
N ALA A 99 -12.92 24.63 7.17
CA ALA A 99 -13.81 23.50 7.05
C ALA A 99 -14.45 23.45 5.65
N ASN A 100 -15.03 24.56 5.18
CA ASN A 100 -15.63 24.63 3.85
C ASN A 100 -14.64 24.35 2.71
N SER A 101 -13.40 24.85 2.84
CA SER A 101 -12.34 24.62 1.84
C SER A 101 -11.87 23.18 1.79
N THR A 102 -11.92 22.48 2.92
CA THR A 102 -11.40 21.11 3.06
C THR A 102 -12.46 20.03 2.90
N ASP A 103 -13.74 20.32 3.17
CA ASP A 103 -14.83 19.34 3.04
C ASP A 103 -15.01 18.90 1.58
N LEU A 104 -15.08 19.82 0.65
CA LEU A 104 -15.16 19.51 -0.79
C LEU A 104 -13.95 18.68 -1.25
N PHE A 105 -12.77 19.03 -0.74
CA PHE A 105 -11.56 18.32 -1.06
C PHE A 105 -11.56 16.90 -0.48
N SER A 106 -12.06 16.70 0.73
CA SER A 106 -12.20 15.39 1.36
C SER A 106 -13.12 14.48 0.58
N GLU A 107 -14.27 15.01 0.10
CA GLU A 107 -15.19 14.27 -0.77
C GLU A 107 -14.55 13.83 -2.08
N MET A 108 -13.75 14.68 -2.72
CA MET A 108 -13.05 14.35 -3.97
C MET A 108 -11.96 13.27 -3.79
N ASN A 109 -11.46 13.06 -2.57
CA ASN A 109 -10.42 12.10 -2.25
C ASN A 109 -10.95 10.80 -1.62
N MET A 110 -12.24 10.54 -1.66
CA MET A 110 -12.79 9.24 -1.24
C MET A 110 -12.30 8.11 -2.16
N VAL A 111 -11.96 6.98 -1.59
CA VAL A 111 -11.62 5.76 -2.35
C VAL A 111 -12.88 5.07 -2.82
N ASP A 112 -13.86 5.02 -1.93
CA ASP A 112 -15.25 4.65 -2.19
C ASP A 112 -16.16 5.50 -1.30
N SER A 113 -17.47 5.34 -1.40
CA SER A 113 -18.45 6.13 -0.66
C SER A 113 -18.37 5.99 0.88
N ALA A 114 -17.63 5.01 1.39
CA ALA A 114 -17.51 4.70 2.81
C ALA A 114 -16.08 4.83 3.35
N SER A 115 -15.08 5.03 2.47
CA SER A 115 -13.66 4.95 2.84
C SER A 115 -12.93 6.24 2.45
N PRO A 116 -13.02 7.31 3.26
CA PRO A 116 -12.28 8.53 3.01
C PRO A 116 -10.78 8.29 3.14
N PHE A 117 -10.00 8.79 2.17
CA PHE A 117 -8.54 8.71 2.21
C PHE A 117 -7.93 9.69 3.22
N ILE A 118 -8.69 10.71 3.60
CA ILE A 118 -8.33 11.72 4.57
C ILE A 118 -9.33 11.66 5.72
N ASP A 119 -8.84 11.44 6.93
CA ASP A 119 -9.67 11.45 8.12
C ASP A 119 -9.87 12.87 8.65
N CYS A 120 -8.78 13.63 8.75
CA CYS A 120 -8.81 15.00 9.24
C CYS A 120 -7.63 15.79 8.67
N ILE A 121 -7.80 17.10 8.57
CA ILE A 121 -6.77 18.05 8.16
C ILE A 121 -6.64 19.10 9.26
N TYR A 122 -5.42 19.40 9.69
CA TYR A 122 -5.09 20.45 10.65
C TYR A 122 -4.19 21.46 9.95
N LEU A 123 -4.49 22.73 10.10
CA LEU A 123 -3.66 23.83 9.65
C LEU A 123 -3.11 24.57 10.89
N PHE A 124 -1.80 24.62 11.02
CA PHE A 124 -1.08 25.34 12.07
C PHE A 124 -0.39 26.57 11.47
N ASN A 125 -0.50 27.69 12.15
CA ASN A 125 0.29 28.88 11.83
C ASN A 125 1.64 28.87 12.61
N GLU A 126 2.49 29.86 12.39
CA GLU A 126 3.78 30.00 13.04
C GLU A 126 3.70 30.14 14.57
N ASN A 127 2.59 30.69 15.09
CA ASN A 127 2.34 30.86 16.52
C ASN A 127 1.89 29.57 17.20
N GLY A 128 1.64 28.49 16.43
CA GLY A 128 1.14 27.21 16.94
C GLY A 128 -0.36 27.19 17.17
N GLU A 129 -1.09 28.20 16.70
CA GLU A 129 -2.54 28.22 16.67
C GLU A 129 -3.01 27.32 15.51
N TRP A 130 -4.19 26.69 15.64
CA TRP A 130 -4.64 25.72 14.65
C TRP A 130 -6.14 25.77 14.37
N VAL A 131 -6.50 25.34 13.17
CA VAL A 131 -7.87 25.06 12.72
C VAL A 131 -7.95 23.66 12.13
N SER A 132 -9.11 23.01 12.19
CA SER A 132 -9.30 21.66 11.65
C SER A 132 -10.47 21.57 10.67
N SER A 133 -10.38 20.60 9.74
CA SER A 133 -11.41 20.34 8.73
C SER A 133 -12.70 19.73 9.29
N ARG A 134 -12.62 19.01 10.43
CA ARG A 134 -13.80 18.44 11.08
C ARG A 134 -14.06 19.16 12.38
N PHE A 135 -15.32 19.50 12.58
CA PHE A 135 -15.82 19.92 13.88
C PHE A 135 -15.89 18.70 14.79
N TYR A 136 -14.75 18.23 15.28
CA TYR A 136 -14.78 17.39 16.47
C TYR A 136 -15.14 18.32 17.64
N PRO A 137 -16.11 17.92 18.47
CA PRO A 137 -16.28 18.61 19.75
C PRO A 137 -14.89 18.64 20.40
N GLU A 138 -14.43 19.82 20.76
CA GLU A 138 -13.14 20.04 21.41
C GLU A 138 -13.15 19.25 22.72
N THR A 139 -12.69 18.01 22.66
CA THR A 139 -12.41 17.23 23.85
C THR A 139 -10.97 17.57 24.28
N VAL A 140 -10.74 17.61 25.57
CA VAL A 140 -9.40 17.83 26.15
C VAL A 140 -8.38 16.86 25.54
N GLU A 141 -8.79 15.62 25.31
CA GLU A 141 -7.98 14.57 24.66
C GLU A 141 -7.53 14.97 23.22
N ASN A 142 -8.43 15.55 22.44
CA ASN A 142 -8.09 15.97 21.07
C ASN A 142 -7.12 17.16 21.07
N MET A 143 -7.24 18.07 22.01
CA MET A 143 -6.32 19.21 22.15
C MET A 143 -4.93 18.76 22.60
N GLU A 144 -4.84 17.81 23.55
CA GLU A 144 -3.57 17.24 23.99
C GLU A 144 -2.87 16.49 22.86
N LEU A 145 -3.59 15.65 22.11
CA LEU A 145 -3.07 14.93 20.96
C LEU A 145 -2.51 15.87 19.90
N GLN A 146 -3.23 16.93 19.56
CA GLN A 146 -2.79 17.91 18.57
C GLN A 146 -1.57 18.69 19.02
N ASN A 147 -1.51 19.07 20.29
CA ASN A 147 -0.35 19.72 20.85
C ASN A 147 0.89 18.80 20.86
N GLN A 148 0.72 17.50 21.09
CA GLN A 148 1.81 16.53 21.00
C GLN A 148 2.30 16.37 19.56
N ILE A 149 1.40 16.19 18.60
CA ILE A 149 1.73 16.10 17.17
C ILE A 149 2.45 17.36 16.71
N TYR A 150 1.94 18.55 17.06
CA TYR A 150 2.57 19.80 16.69
C TYR A 150 3.98 19.97 17.30
N LYS A 151 4.17 19.60 18.57
CA LYS A 151 5.50 19.65 19.21
C LYS A 151 6.50 18.72 18.54
N GLU A 152 6.07 17.52 18.15
CA GLU A 152 6.91 16.56 17.47
C GLU A 152 7.29 17.06 16.07
N ILE A 153 6.34 17.63 15.33
CA ILE A 153 6.57 18.24 14.02
C ILE A 153 7.47 19.45 14.13
N ASN A 154 7.20 20.38 15.05
CA ASN A 154 7.99 21.57 15.23
C ASN A 154 9.45 21.25 15.62
N SER A 155 9.66 20.18 16.37
CA SER A 155 11.01 19.76 16.76
C SER A 155 11.83 19.14 15.60
N SER A 156 11.17 18.55 14.62
CA SER A 156 11.81 17.72 13.58
C SER A 156 11.60 18.26 12.18
N PHE A 157 10.36 18.53 11.80
CA PHE A 157 9.99 18.88 10.42
C PHE A 157 10.30 20.33 10.11
N LEU A 158 9.84 21.27 10.93
CA LEU A 158 10.06 22.69 10.68
C LEU A 158 11.54 23.10 10.71
N LYS A 159 12.40 22.27 11.31
CA LYS A 159 13.86 22.44 11.30
C LYS A 159 14.58 21.74 10.13
N SER A 160 13.85 20.93 9.35
CA SER A 160 14.39 20.24 8.19
C SER A 160 14.20 21.08 6.94
N SER A 161 14.87 20.72 5.83
CA SER A 161 14.65 21.30 4.51
C SER A 161 13.64 20.51 3.67
N ASN A 162 12.97 19.51 4.25
CA ASN A 162 12.05 18.65 3.53
C ASN A 162 10.72 19.36 3.29
N GLU A 163 10.17 19.21 2.09
CA GLU A 163 8.83 19.71 1.73
C GLU A 163 7.71 18.89 2.39
N TYR A 164 7.98 17.60 2.60
CA TYR A 164 7.04 16.64 3.18
C TYR A 164 7.67 15.93 4.36
N TRP A 165 6.84 15.56 5.32
CA TRP A 165 7.21 14.74 6.44
C TRP A 165 6.13 13.73 6.75
N TYR A 166 6.53 12.47 6.94
CA TYR A 166 5.62 11.39 7.30
C TYR A 166 5.86 11.01 8.74
N MET A 167 4.78 10.80 9.47
CA MET A 167 4.86 10.35 10.87
C MET A 167 3.71 9.40 11.20
N THR A 168 3.88 8.65 12.28
CA THR A 168 2.83 7.81 12.86
C THR A 168 2.69 8.15 14.33
N HIS A 169 1.44 8.26 14.79
CA HIS A 169 1.11 8.45 16.18
C HIS A 169 -0.19 7.67 16.47
N ASP A 170 -0.21 6.84 17.52
CA ASP A 170 -1.35 5.99 17.90
C ASP A 170 -1.97 5.23 16.73
N GLU A 171 -1.13 4.51 15.97
CA GLU A 171 -1.51 3.73 14.79
C GLU A 171 -2.12 4.55 13.62
N ARG A 172 -2.12 5.85 13.70
CA ARG A 172 -2.51 6.75 12.61
C ARG A 172 -1.29 7.24 11.86
N ALA A 173 -1.43 7.36 10.56
CA ALA A 173 -0.40 7.93 9.71
C ALA A 173 -0.76 9.36 9.31
N TYR A 174 0.24 10.21 9.27
CA TYR A 174 0.09 11.63 8.95
C TYR A 174 1.07 12.02 7.85
N VAL A 175 0.59 12.88 6.97
CA VAL A 175 1.42 13.62 6.00
C VAL A 175 1.46 15.07 6.46
N CYS A 176 2.66 15.60 6.65
CA CYS A 176 2.88 16.99 7.03
C CYS A 176 3.45 17.74 5.83
N MET A 177 2.90 18.92 5.54
CA MET A 177 3.29 19.77 4.42
C MET A 177 3.53 21.19 4.92
N ARG A 178 4.53 21.87 4.35
CA ARG A 178 4.77 23.28 4.66
C ARG A 178 3.68 24.16 4.09
N VAL A 179 3.34 25.20 4.81
CA VAL A 179 2.42 26.25 4.37
C VAL A 179 3.20 27.52 4.21
N TYR A 180 3.00 28.17 3.08
CA TYR A 180 3.66 29.42 2.73
C TYR A 180 2.63 30.56 2.66
N ASN A 181 3.03 31.76 3.09
CA ASN A 181 2.23 32.96 2.93
C ASN A 181 2.23 33.45 1.48
N GLU A 182 1.60 34.58 1.21
CA GLU A 182 1.55 35.19 -0.12
C GLU A 182 2.94 35.59 -0.64
N GLU A 183 3.87 35.89 0.24
CA GLU A 183 5.27 36.29 -0.06
C GLU A 183 6.19 35.06 -0.25
N MET A 184 5.64 33.85 -0.21
CA MET A 184 6.37 32.59 -0.29
C MET A 184 7.31 32.34 0.90
N GLU A 185 7.05 32.96 2.04
CA GLU A 185 7.73 32.67 3.28
C GLU A 185 7.00 31.56 4.04
N GLU A 186 7.75 30.68 4.69
CA GLU A 186 7.19 29.60 5.49
C GLU A 186 6.50 30.17 6.73
N SER A 187 5.20 29.90 6.86
CA SER A 187 4.34 30.47 7.90
C SER A 187 3.59 29.43 8.71
N GLY A 188 3.87 28.16 8.51
CA GLY A 188 3.23 27.10 9.28
C GLY A 188 3.29 25.72 8.64
N CYS A 189 2.41 24.83 9.06
CA CYS A 189 2.30 23.50 8.48
C CYS A 189 0.85 23.01 8.41
N CYS A 190 0.59 22.21 7.40
CA CYS A 190 -0.63 21.45 7.26
C CYS A 190 -0.36 19.99 7.61
N ILE A 191 -1.16 19.41 8.50
CA ILE A 191 -1.05 18.04 8.96
C ILE A 191 -2.30 17.30 8.53
N ILE A 192 -2.13 16.26 7.72
CA ILE A 192 -3.21 15.48 7.12
C ILE A 192 -3.17 14.08 7.69
N SER A 193 -4.23 13.69 8.39
CA SER A 193 -4.42 12.33 8.90
C SER A 193 -4.96 11.44 7.77
N LEU A 194 -4.27 10.34 7.49
CA LEU A 194 -4.64 9.39 6.46
C LEU A 194 -5.60 8.32 7.00
N GLY A 195 -6.66 8.03 6.25
CA GLY A 195 -7.67 7.04 6.59
C GLY A 195 -7.19 5.60 6.35
N LYS A 196 -7.05 4.83 7.42
CA LYS A 196 -6.65 3.42 7.33
C LYS A 196 -7.61 2.59 6.47
N SER A 197 -8.92 2.80 6.61
CA SER A 197 -9.96 2.06 5.86
C SER A 197 -9.80 2.24 4.34
N ALA A 198 -9.43 3.44 3.90
CA ALA A 198 -9.19 3.72 2.50
C ALA A 198 -7.94 3.00 1.99
N VAL A 199 -6.87 2.99 2.79
CA VAL A 199 -5.65 2.23 2.46
C VAL A 199 -5.93 0.73 2.39
N ASP A 200 -6.67 0.17 3.36
CA ASP A 200 -7.11 -1.22 3.34
C ASP A 200 -7.97 -1.55 2.11
N THR A 201 -8.75 -0.58 1.62
CA THR A 201 -9.54 -0.72 0.38
C THR A 201 -8.65 -0.70 -0.86
N LEU A 202 -7.63 0.16 -0.91
CA LEU A 202 -6.63 0.15 -1.98
C LEU A 202 -5.90 -1.19 -2.07
N PHE A 203 -5.67 -1.83 -0.93
CA PHE A 203 -5.08 -3.18 -0.85
C PHE A 203 -6.11 -4.31 -0.80
N SER A 204 -7.37 -4.06 -1.15
CA SER A 204 -8.46 -5.06 -1.07
C SER A 204 -8.23 -6.32 -1.91
N LYS A 205 -7.54 -6.22 -3.06
CA LYS A 205 -7.16 -7.38 -3.87
C LYS A 205 -6.23 -8.35 -3.14
N THR A 206 -5.51 -7.90 -2.12
CA THR A 206 -4.69 -8.78 -1.28
C THR A 206 -5.52 -9.76 -0.47
N LYS A 207 -6.82 -9.50 -0.29
CA LYS A 207 -7.76 -10.43 0.36
C LYS A 207 -7.92 -11.74 -0.42
N GLU A 208 -7.68 -11.73 -1.73
CA GLU A 208 -7.62 -12.93 -2.55
C GLU A 208 -6.41 -13.81 -2.20
N TYR A 209 -5.40 -13.21 -1.55
CA TYR A 209 -4.16 -13.85 -1.11
C TYR A 209 -3.95 -13.63 0.40
N PRO A 210 -4.68 -14.34 1.27
CA PRO A 210 -4.69 -14.08 2.71
C PRO A 210 -3.32 -14.23 3.40
N GLU A 211 -2.37 -14.92 2.74
CA GLU A 211 -1.00 -15.07 3.21
C GLU A 211 -0.06 -13.96 2.69
N SER A 212 -0.55 -13.03 1.88
CA SER A 212 0.27 -11.92 1.40
C SER A 212 0.59 -10.95 2.53
N SER A 213 1.79 -10.38 2.49
CA SER A 213 2.21 -9.29 3.36
C SER A 213 2.39 -8.01 2.54
N TRP A 214 1.96 -6.90 3.10
CA TRP A 214 2.22 -5.59 2.50
C TRP A 214 2.49 -4.55 3.58
N LEU A 215 3.30 -3.56 3.21
CA LEU A 215 3.56 -2.39 4.04
C LEU A 215 3.80 -1.15 3.18
N ILE A 216 3.50 -0.02 3.76
CA ILE A 216 3.74 1.31 3.22
C ILE A 216 4.65 2.03 4.19
N THR A 217 5.71 2.61 3.66
CA THR A 217 6.65 3.38 4.47
C THR A 217 6.83 4.79 3.92
N GLY A 218 7.16 5.71 4.80
CA GLY A 218 7.62 7.03 4.41
C GLY A 218 9.10 7.04 4.06
N GLU A 219 9.62 8.19 3.66
CA GLU A 219 10.97 8.39 3.13
C GLU A 219 12.10 7.87 4.04
N LYS A 220 11.90 7.88 5.36
CA LYS A 220 12.89 7.40 6.35
C LYS A 220 12.69 5.95 6.77
N GLY A 221 11.85 5.20 6.04
CA GLY A 221 11.55 3.80 6.36
C GLY A 221 10.59 3.61 7.54
N GLN A 222 9.97 4.69 8.06
CA GLN A 222 8.92 4.56 9.07
C GLN A 222 7.69 3.91 8.45
N ILE A 223 7.13 2.91 9.12
CA ILE A 223 5.95 2.20 8.66
C ILE A 223 4.73 3.08 8.89
N LEU A 224 4.05 3.46 7.81
CA LEU A 224 2.81 4.22 7.85
C LEU A 224 1.61 3.29 7.97
N PHE A 225 1.58 2.23 7.17
CA PHE A 225 0.54 1.21 7.17
C PHE A 225 1.14 -0.16 6.88
N ALA A 226 0.52 -1.19 7.43
CA ALA A 226 0.83 -2.58 7.12
C ALA A 226 -0.36 -3.48 7.48
N ASN A 227 -0.51 -4.62 6.78
CA ASN A 227 -1.34 -5.68 7.30
C ASN A 227 -0.59 -6.46 8.41
N GLU A 228 -1.27 -7.34 9.13
CA GLU A 228 -0.67 -8.07 10.25
C GLU A 228 0.60 -8.83 9.84
N LYS A 229 0.59 -9.52 8.70
CA LYS A 229 1.78 -10.21 8.17
C LYS A 229 2.87 -9.26 7.73
N GLY A 230 2.51 -8.10 7.17
CA GLY A 230 3.44 -7.04 6.85
C GLY A 230 4.15 -6.49 8.09
N LYS A 231 3.44 -6.32 9.21
CA LYS A 231 4.05 -5.94 10.49
C LYS A 231 5.04 -7.00 10.98
N GLU A 232 4.66 -8.29 10.94
CA GLU A 232 5.53 -9.41 11.36
C GLU A 232 6.80 -9.52 10.51
N GLN A 233 6.70 -9.27 9.21
CA GLN A 233 7.77 -9.42 8.22
C GLN A 233 8.47 -8.11 7.88
N ALA A 234 8.07 -7.00 8.50
CA ALA A 234 8.52 -5.65 8.16
C ALA A 234 10.05 -5.53 8.10
N LYS A 235 10.76 -6.04 9.09
CA LYS A 235 12.22 -5.98 9.13
C LYS A 235 12.85 -6.61 7.88
N GLN A 236 12.40 -7.79 7.48
CA GLN A 236 12.94 -8.50 6.33
C GLN A 236 12.58 -7.79 5.01
N MET A 237 11.32 -7.29 4.91
CA MET A 237 10.89 -6.54 3.73
C MET A 237 11.64 -5.21 3.58
N LEU A 238 12.03 -4.56 4.67
CA LEU A 238 12.79 -3.31 4.66
C LEU A 238 14.27 -3.52 4.33
N GLU A 239 14.83 -4.68 4.61
CA GLU A 239 16.21 -5.04 4.27
C GLU A 239 16.41 -5.24 2.74
N ILE A 240 15.34 -5.48 1.98
CA ILE A 240 15.38 -5.61 0.52
C ILE A 240 15.55 -4.20 -0.08
N GLN A 241 16.72 -3.94 -0.65
CA GLN A 241 17.08 -2.63 -1.21
C GLN A 241 16.60 -2.44 -2.65
N ASP A 242 16.51 -3.53 -3.40
CA ASP A 242 16.08 -3.48 -4.80
C ASP A 242 14.55 -3.38 -4.84
N LEU A 243 14.06 -2.17 -5.12
CA LEU A 243 12.65 -1.92 -5.35
C LEU A 243 12.33 -2.33 -6.79
N GLY A 244 11.61 -3.37 -6.93
CA GLY A 244 11.23 -3.97 -8.18
C GLY A 244 10.67 -5.35 -7.91
N SER A 245 10.52 -6.12 -8.96
CA SER A 245 10.00 -7.49 -8.85
C SER A 245 11.15 -8.47 -8.71
N SER A 246 11.23 -9.15 -7.57
CA SER A 246 12.24 -10.16 -7.26
C SER A 246 11.64 -11.39 -6.59
N GLU A 247 12.45 -12.44 -6.47
CA GLU A 247 12.11 -13.62 -5.66
C GLU A 247 12.97 -13.61 -4.41
N GLU A 248 12.33 -13.40 -3.28
CA GLU A 248 13.00 -13.24 -2.00
C GLU A 248 12.56 -14.31 -0.99
N LYS A 249 13.45 -14.65 -0.07
CA LYS A 249 13.10 -15.49 1.06
C LYS A 249 12.68 -14.60 2.24
N ILE A 250 11.38 -14.55 2.50
CA ILE A 250 10.81 -13.81 3.62
C ILE A 250 10.25 -14.82 4.63
N GLY A 251 10.74 -14.77 5.86
CA GLY A 251 10.47 -15.82 6.84
C GLY A 251 11.06 -17.17 6.38
N ASN A 252 10.23 -18.21 6.37
CA ASN A 252 10.62 -19.55 5.93
C ASN A 252 10.16 -19.90 4.52
N GLN A 253 9.63 -18.92 3.75
CA GLN A 253 9.01 -19.17 2.45
C GLN A 253 9.67 -18.35 1.35
N MET A 254 9.74 -18.92 0.15
CA MET A 254 10.05 -18.15 -1.05
C MET A 254 8.83 -17.34 -1.47
N THR A 255 9.02 -16.06 -1.67
CA THR A 255 7.96 -15.11 -2.00
C THR A 255 8.30 -14.39 -3.31
N LEU A 256 7.26 -14.01 -4.05
CA LEU A 256 7.38 -12.96 -5.04
C LEU A 256 7.32 -11.63 -4.29
N PHE A 257 8.37 -10.87 -4.36
CA PHE A 257 8.47 -9.55 -3.76
C PHE A 257 8.32 -8.50 -4.86
N TYR A 258 7.62 -7.42 -4.54
CA TYR A 258 7.59 -6.20 -5.33
C TYR A 258 7.68 -5.00 -4.40
N GLY A 259 8.55 -4.06 -4.77
CA GLY A 259 8.66 -2.74 -4.14
C GLY A 259 8.51 -1.64 -5.19
N GLY A 260 7.74 -0.61 -4.86
CA GLY A 260 7.56 0.60 -5.66
C GLY A 260 7.76 1.83 -4.81
N LYS A 261 8.29 2.90 -5.41
CA LYS A 261 8.47 4.20 -4.76
C LYS A 261 7.64 5.25 -5.49
N THR A 262 6.91 6.05 -4.73
CA THR A 262 6.14 7.18 -5.23
C THR A 262 7.02 8.41 -5.44
N GLY A 263 6.53 9.38 -6.21
CA GLY A 263 7.19 10.68 -6.41
C GLY A 263 7.34 11.49 -5.12
N PHE A 264 6.54 11.17 -4.10
CA PHE A 264 6.55 11.83 -2.79
C PHE A 264 7.33 11.05 -1.71
N GLY A 265 8.17 10.11 -2.11
CA GLY A 265 9.03 9.37 -1.19
C GLY A 265 8.35 8.28 -0.37
N ILE A 266 7.08 7.97 -0.63
CA ILE A 266 6.40 6.82 -0.04
C ILE A 266 6.85 5.56 -0.79
N GLU A 267 7.16 4.49 -0.04
CA GLU A 267 7.48 3.19 -0.60
C GLU A 267 6.36 2.19 -0.27
N LEU A 268 5.89 1.51 -1.30
CA LEU A 268 4.95 0.40 -1.18
C LEU A 268 5.71 -0.89 -1.39
N ARG A 269 5.53 -1.84 -0.49
CA ARG A 269 6.19 -3.15 -0.54
C ARG A 269 5.17 -4.24 -0.34
N MET A 270 5.23 -5.27 -1.15
CA MET A 270 4.34 -6.42 -1.07
C MET A 270 5.10 -7.72 -1.31
N ALA A 271 4.75 -8.75 -0.57
CA ALA A 271 5.29 -10.08 -0.73
C ALA A 271 4.16 -11.10 -0.80
N LEU A 272 4.20 -11.95 -1.83
CA LEU A 272 3.25 -13.03 -2.08
C LEU A 272 3.96 -14.38 -2.02
N PRO A 273 3.61 -15.26 -1.05
CA PRO A 273 4.21 -16.58 -0.97
C PRO A 273 3.97 -17.43 -2.23
N LYS A 274 5.03 -18.00 -2.80
CA LYS A 274 4.95 -18.80 -4.01
C LYS A 274 4.06 -20.05 -3.89
N ASN A 275 3.97 -20.63 -2.71
CA ASN A 275 3.10 -21.78 -2.46
C ASN A 275 1.63 -21.49 -2.73
N LEU A 276 1.17 -20.25 -2.58
CA LEU A 276 -0.21 -19.85 -2.90
C LEU A 276 -0.47 -19.85 -4.40
N ILE A 277 0.52 -19.45 -5.19
CA ILE A 277 0.46 -19.51 -6.63
C ILE A 277 0.30 -20.96 -7.07
N TYR A 278 1.09 -21.88 -6.49
CA TYR A 278 1.00 -23.31 -6.78
C TYR A 278 -0.30 -23.96 -6.28
N ALA A 279 -0.85 -23.50 -5.15
CA ALA A 279 -2.14 -23.99 -4.65
C ALA A 279 -3.29 -23.61 -5.58
N SER A 280 -3.30 -22.42 -6.14
CA SER A 280 -4.27 -21.98 -7.15
C SER A 280 -4.17 -22.82 -8.42
N ILE A 281 -2.95 -23.12 -8.89
CA ILE A 281 -2.73 -24.00 -10.04
C ILE A 281 -3.26 -25.40 -9.76
N ARG A 282 -2.97 -25.94 -8.57
CA ARG A 282 -3.39 -27.30 -8.18
C ARG A 282 -4.92 -27.43 -8.18
N SER A 283 -5.63 -26.43 -7.70
CA SER A 283 -7.10 -26.42 -7.71
C SER A 283 -7.69 -26.38 -9.12
N THR A 284 -6.98 -25.76 -10.07
CA THR A 284 -7.41 -25.65 -11.47
C THR A 284 -7.09 -26.93 -12.26
N VAL A 285 -6.02 -27.65 -11.90
CA VAL A 285 -5.57 -28.87 -12.61
C VAL A 285 -6.21 -30.14 -12.05
N GLN A 286 -6.63 -30.16 -10.78
CA GLN A 286 -7.25 -31.31 -10.13
C GLN A 286 -8.47 -31.89 -10.85
N PRO A 287 -9.37 -31.14 -11.51
CA PRO A 287 -10.48 -31.73 -12.29
C PRO A 287 -10.07 -32.54 -13.50
N PHE A 288 -8.83 -32.38 -13.98
CA PHE A 288 -8.33 -33.08 -15.18
C PHE A 288 -7.47 -34.32 -14.85
N ALA A 289 -7.33 -34.64 -13.57
CA ALA A 289 -6.50 -35.75 -13.07
C ALA A 289 -7.34 -37.00 -12.68
N VAL A 290 -8.64 -37.06 -13.08
CA VAL A 290 -9.55 -38.20 -12.81
C VAL A 290 -9.70 -39.04 -14.06
#